data_a7f118abb7122206d72f226c7d9d5083
#
_entry.id   a7f118abb7122206d72f226c7d9d5083
#
_cell.length_a   1.000
_cell.length_b   1.000
_cell.length_c   1.000
_cell.angle_alpha   90.00
_cell.angle_beta   90.00
_cell.angle_gamma   90.00
#
_symmetry.space_group_name_H-M   'P 1'
#
loop_
_entity.id
_entity.type
_entity.pdbx_description
1 polymer ?
#
loop_
_entity_poly.entity_id
_entity_poly.type
_entity_poly.pdbx_seq_one_letter_code
_entity_poly.pdbx_strand_id
1 'polypeptide(L)'
;MNRLFLSVSVALSATTCSFAQQITQPNLVLFIADDCSYYDLGCYGSVDSKTPNIDNFATQGVRFTQAYQAAPMSSPTRHNLYTGLWPVGSGAYPNHTCADQGTLSVVHHLHPLGYKVALIGKKHVAPKSVFPFDLYVPSEKGELHFISYSEIYR
;
A
#
# COMPACT_ATOMS: atom_id res chain seq x y z
N MET A 1 -26.09 -38.92 65.51
CA MET A 1 -24.83 -38.13 65.35
C MET A 1 -24.70 -37.74 63.89
N ASN A 2 -25.22 -36.55 63.52
CA ASN A 2 -25.19 -35.99 62.14
C ASN A 2 -23.92 -35.18 61.93
N ARG A 3 -23.08 -35.60 61.00
CA ARG A 3 -21.94 -34.83 60.59
C ARG A 3 -22.33 -33.98 59.35
N LEU A 4 -22.44 -32.69 59.56
CA LEU A 4 -22.60 -31.67 58.51
C LEU A 4 -21.25 -31.51 57.79
N PHE A 5 -21.19 -31.88 56.53
CA PHE A 5 -20.04 -31.49 55.65
C PHE A 5 -20.34 -30.13 55.04
N LEU A 6 -19.56 -29.15 55.48
CA LEU A 6 -19.58 -27.80 54.91
C LEU A 6 -18.67 -27.78 53.66
N SER A 7 -19.27 -27.76 52.47
CA SER A 7 -18.53 -27.62 51.23
C SER A 7 -18.24 -26.13 50.99
N VAL A 8 -16.98 -25.75 51.10
CA VAL A 8 -16.53 -24.42 50.73
C VAL A 8 -16.18 -24.44 49.24
N SER A 9 -17.07 -23.90 48.41
CA SER A 9 -16.79 -23.69 46.98
C SER A 9 -16.02 -22.37 46.82
N VAL A 10 -14.72 -22.47 46.55
CA VAL A 10 -13.90 -21.34 46.18
C VAL A 10 -14.15 -21.05 44.69
N ALA A 11 -14.93 -20.04 44.40
CA ALA A 11 -15.10 -19.52 43.03
C ALA A 11 -13.84 -18.71 42.64
N LEU A 12 -12.97 -19.34 41.87
CA LEU A 12 -11.80 -18.70 41.29
C LEU A 12 -12.27 -17.84 40.07
N SER A 13 -12.58 -16.57 40.32
CA SER A 13 -12.89 -15.60 39.28
C SER A 13 -11.60 -15.28 38.52
N ALA A 14 -11.36 -15.98 37.42
CA ALA A 14 -10.32 -15.60 36.47
C ALA A 14 -10.77 -14.33 35.73
N THR A 15 -10.38 -13.17 36.20
CA THR A 15 -10.45 -11.93 35.45
C THR A 15 -9.43 -12.00 34.32
N THR A 16 -9.85 -12.46 33.16
CA THR A 16 -9.09 -12.32 31.92
C THR A 16 -9.10 -10.83 31.55
N CYS A 17 -8.06 -10.09 31.96
CA CYS A 17 -7.76 -8.80 31.36
C CYS A 17 -7.44 -9.04 29.89
N SER A 18 -8.43 -8.91 29.02
CA SER A 18 -8.20 -8.74 27.59
C SER A 18 -7.49 -7.41 27.41
N PHE A 19 -6.17 -7.45 27.32
CA PHE A 19 -5.44 -6.33 26.74
C PHE A 19 -5.88 -6.24 25.28
N ALA A 20 -6.85 -5.41 24.99
CA ALA A 20 -7.13 -4.98 23.63
C ALA A 20 -5.88 -4.25 23.17
N GLN A 21 -5.02 -4.95 22.43
CA GLN A 21 -3.89 -4.35 21.77
C GLN A 21 -4.49 -3.32 20.80
N GLN A 22 -4.30 -2.06 21.11
CA GLN A 22 -4.77 -0.98 20.25
C GLN A 22 -3.96 -1.10 18.95
N ILE A 23 -4.57 -1.70 17.93
CA ILE A 23 -3.96 -1.84 16.61
C ILE A 23 -3.91 -0.42 16.04
N THR A 24 -2.78 0.23 16.19
CA THR A 24 -2.53 1.49 15.50
C THR A 24 -2.39 1.18 14.01
N GLN A 25 -3.25 1.76 13.20
CA GLN A 25 -3.17 1.61 11.75
C GLN A 25 -1.84 2.22 11.26
N PRO A 26 -0.97 1.44 10.59
CA PRO A 26 0.28 1.97 10.09
C PRO A 26 0.04 2.90 8.89
N ASN A 27 0.90 3.89 8.72
CA ASN A 27 0.97 4.62 7.47
C ASN A 27 1.55 3.71 6.37
N LEU A 28 0.95 3.78 5.18
CA LEU A 28 1.37 3.01 4.01
C LEU A 28 2.00 3.97 2.99
N VAL A 29 3.25 3.73 2.62
CA VAL A 29 3.96 4.53 1.62
C VAL A 29 4.41 3.61 0.49
N LEU A 30 4.00 3.94 -0.73
CA LEU A 30 4.35 3.20 -1.93
C LEU A 30 5.14 4.11 -2.87
N PHE A 31 6.42 3.79 -3.08
CA PHE A 31 7.25 4.44 -4.08
C PHE A 31 7.24 3.66 -5.39
N ILE A 32 6.89 4.34 -6.48
CA ILE A 32 6.91 3.77 -7.83
C ILE A 32 7.93 4.54 -8.65
N ALA A 33 9.07 3.93 -8.91
CA ALA A 33 10.03 4.46 -9.87
C ALA A 33 9.50 4.23 -11.30
N ASP A 34 9.48 5.29 -12.10
CA ASP A 34 9.03 5.23 -13.50
C ASP A 34 10.24 4.90 -14.38
N ASP A 35 10.05 4.00 -15.33
CA ASP A 35 11.08 3.54 -16.27
C ASP A 35 12.40 3.07 -15.59
N CYS A 36 12.28 2.50 -14.38
CA CYS A 36 13.40 1.94 -13.62
C CYS A 36 13.48 0.42 -13.83
N SER A 37 14.64 -0.07 -14.19
CA SER A 37 14.88 -1.49 -14.38
C SER A 37 15.47 -2.13 -13.12
N TYR A 38 15.44 -3.46 -13.08
CA TYR A 38 16.08 -4.26 -12.04
C TYR A 38 17.56 -3.91 -11.84
N TYR A 39 18.26 -3.61 -12.93
CA TYR A 39 19.70 -3.32 -12.92
C TYR A 39 20.04 -1.87 -12.56
N ASP A 40 19.05 -1.03 -12.31
CA ASP A 40 19.27 0.36 -11.93
C ASP A 40 19.45 0.55 -10.42
N LEU A 41 19.30 -0.52 -9.63
CA LEU A 41 19.36 -0.46 -8.17
C LEU A 41 20.56 -1.26 -7.63
N GLY A 42 21.32 -0.66 -6.70
CA GLY A 42 22.50 -1.30 -6.10
C GLY A 42 22.17 -2.60 -5.36
N CYS A 43 21.03 -2.63 -4.62
CA CYS A 43 20.58 -3.82 -3.91
C CYS A 43 20.27 -5.02 -4.82
N TYR A 44 20.14 -4.80 -6.11
CA TYR A 44 20.00 -5.84 -7.14
C TYR A 44 21.26 -6.05 -7.98
N GLY A 45 22.38 -5.42 -7.59
CA GLY A 45 23.69 -5.65 -8.21
C GLY A 45 24.07 -4.66 -9.30
N SER A 46 23.44 -3.47 -9.34
CA SER A 46 23.89 -2.41 -10.25
C SER A 46 25.35 -2.05 -9.97
N VAL A 47 26.14 -1.95 -11.03
CA VAL A 47 27.54 -1.50 -10.97
C VAL A 47 27.67 0.00 -11.26
N ASP A 48 26.73 0.55 -12.00
CA ASP A 48 26.76 1.93 -12.49
C ASP A 48 25.97 2.88 -11.57
N SER A 49 24.85 2.42 -11.02
CA SER A 49 24.00 3.23 -10.14
C SER A 49 24.41 3.12 -8.68
N LYS A 50 24.42 4.25 -7.98
CA LYS A 50 24.66 4.33 -6.54
C LYS A 50 23.37 4.68 -5.83
N THR A 51 22.76 3.70 -5.15
CA THR A 51 21.47 3.84 -4.46
C THR A 51 21.57 3.51 -2.96
N PRO A 52 22.50 4.16 -2.20
CA PRO A 52 22.84 3.72 -0.85
C PRO A 52 21.66 3.74 0.14
N ASN A 53 20.72 4.66 -0.01
CA ASN A 53 19.55 4.74 0.87
C ASN A 53 18.57 3.59 0.58
N ILE A 54 18.33 3.25 -0.70
CA ILE A 54 17.48 2.12 -1.09
C ILE A 54 18.18 0.82 -0.71
N ASP A 55 19.47 0.71 -0.91
CA ASP A 55 20.27 -0.47 -0.57
C ASP A 55 20.23 -0.74 0.94
N ASN A 56 20.40 0.31 1.77
CA ASN A 56 20.26 0.19 3.22
C ASN A 56 18.84 -0.19 3.63
N PHE A 57 17.84 0.42 3.03
CA PHE A 57 16.43 0.08 3.30
C PHE A 57 16.12 -1.39 2.96
N ALA A 58 16.67 -1.89 1.86
CA ALA A 58 16.52 -3.29 1.44
C ALA A 58 17.11 -4.30 2.44
N THR A 59 18.08 -3.89 3.28
CA THR A 59 18.63 -4.76 4.35
C THR A 59 17.69 -4.89 5.55
N GLN A 60 16.74 -3.98 5.72
CA GLN A 60 15.83 -3.90 6.85
C GLN A 60 14.45 -4.49 6.56
N GLY A 61 14.21 -4.89 5.32
CA GLY A 61 12.92 -5.37 4.85
C GLY A 61 13.01 -6.65 4.03
N VAL A 62 11.96 -6.90 3.25
CA VAL A 62 11.90 -8.03 2.32
C VAL A 62 12.25 -7.56 0.92
N ARG A 63 13.24 -8.18 0.31
CA ARG A 63 13.64 -7.95 -1.07
C ARG A 63 13.17 -9.10 -1.96
N PHE A 64 12.37 -8.78 -2.97
CA PHE A 64 11.89 -9.75 -3.95
C PHE A 64 12.91 -9.83 -5.09
N THR A 65 13.47 -11.01 -5.32
CA THR A 65 14.43 -11.26 -6.42
C THR A 65 13.77 -11.57 -7.75
N GLN A 66 12.48 -11.92 -7.71
CA GLN A 66 11.66 -12.23 -8.89
C GLN A 66 10.29 -11.57 -8.75
N ALA A 67 10.22 -10.29 -9.09
CA ALA A 67 8.97 -9.54 -9.15
C ALA A 67 8.76 -9.03 -10.58
N TYR A 68 7.59 -9.31 -11.13
CA TYR A 68 7.26 -9.00 -12.53
C TYR A 68 6.04 -8.10 -12.59
N GLN A 69 6.09 -7.08 -13.42
CA GLN A 69 4.92 -6.24 -13.69
C GLN A 69 3.99 -6.94 -14.70
N ALA A 70 2.72 -6.56 -14.64
CA ALA A 70 1.67 -7.15 -15.47
C ALA A 70 1.81 -6.84 -16.98
N ALA A 71 2.47 -5.73 -17.31
CA ALA A 71 2.76 -5.33 -18.69
C ALA A 71 4.00 -4.42 -18.71
N PRO A 72 4.80 -4.44 -19.80
CA PRO A 72 5.99 -3.59 -19.93
C PRO A 72 5.64 -2.15 -20.32
N MET A 73 4.57 -1.59 -19.74
CA MET A 73 4.04 -0.26 -20.03
C MET A 73 3.48 0.38 -18.77
N SER A 74 3.71 1.67 -18.59
CA SER A 74 3.38 2.41 -17.39
C SER A 74 1.89 2.38 -17.03
N SER A 75 0.98 2.69 -17.97
CA SER A 75 -0.45 2.78 -17.68
C SER A 75 -1.06 1.43 -17.27
N PRO A 76 -0.94 0.35 -18.03
CA PRO A 76 -1.45 -0.96 -17.64
C PRO A 76 -0.88 -1.47 -16.31
N THR A 77 0.42 -1.28 -16.07
CA THR A 77 1.05 -1.68 -14.80
C THR A 77 0.51 -0.89 -13.61
N ARG A 78 0.30 0.43 -13.74
CA ARG A 78 -0.27 1.24 -12.68
C ARG A 78 -1.73 0.88 -12.40
N HIS A 79 -2.52 0.57 -13.43
CA HIS A 79 -3.88 0.05 -13.25
C HIS A 79 -3.87 -1.28 -12.48
N ASN A 80 -3.00 -2.22 -12.88
CA ASN A 80 -2.84 -3.50 -12.17
C ASN A 80 -2.43 -3.28 -10.70
N LEU A 81 -1.45 -2.43 -10.46
CA LEU A 81 -0.94 -2.16 -9.12
C LEU A 81 -2.02 -1.58 -8.19
N TYR A 82 -2.86 -0.67 -8.68
CA TYR A 82 -3.89 -0.04 -7.87
C TYR A 82 -5.20 -0.83 -7.78
N THR A 83 -5.47 -1.75 -8.72
CA THR A 83 -6.71 -2.54 -8.71
C THR A 83 -6.50 -3.99 -8.30
N GLY A 84 -5.27 -4.50 -8.36
CA GLY A 84 -4.97 -5.92 -8.20
C GLY A 84 -5.41 -6.79 -9.39
N LEU A 85 -5.96 -6.21 -10.44
CA LEU A 85 -6.47 -6.92 -11.62
C LEU A 85 -5.47 -6.87 -12.77
N TRP A 86 -5.38 -7.96 -13.52
CA TRP A 86 -4.63 -7.96 -14.78
C TRP A 86 -5.22 -6.92 -15.74
N PRO A 87 -4.39 -6.26 -16.57
CA PRO A 87 -4.84 -5.18 -17.45
C PRO A 87 -6.00 -5.55 -18.36
N VAL A 88 -6.01 -6.77 -18.90
CA VAL A 88 -7.12 -7.27 -19.73
C VAL A 88 -8.41 -7.41 -18.91
N GLY A 89 -8.31 -7.85 -17.65
CA GLY A 89 -9.46 -8.04 -16.77
C GLY A 89 -10.02 -6.74 -16.20
N SER A 90 -9.24 -5.66 -16.21
CA SER A 90 -9.68 -4.34 -15.79
C SER A 90 -10.05 -3.41 -16.94
N GLY A 91 -9.94 -3.86 -18.21
CA GLY A 91 -10.13 -3.02 -19.40
C GLY A 91 -8.95 -2.08 -19.71
N ALA A 92 -7.94 -2.02 -18.85
CA ALA A 92 -6.83 -1.06 -18.97
C ALA A 92 -5.69 -1.56 -19.87
N TYR A 93 -6.02 -2.13 -21.01
CA TYR A 93 -5.09 -2.61 -22.03
C TYR A 93 -5.66 -2.29 -23.43
N PRO A 94 -4.88 -1.76 -24.36
CA PRO A 94 -3.46 -1.40 -24.33
C PRO A 94 -3.14 -0.10 -23.57
N ASN A 95 -1.91 0.45 -23.75
CA ASN A 95 -1.45 1.66 -23.08
C ASN A 95 -2.37 2.87 -23.35
N HIS A 96 -2.48 3.77 -22.36
CA HIS A 96 -3.34 4.96 -22.39
C HIS A 96 -4.86 4.67 -22.44
N THR A 97 -5.28 3.47 -22.08
CA THR A 97 -6.68 3.12 -21.87
C THR A 97 -7.14 3.37 -20.44
N CYS A 98 -8.42 3.19 -20.20
CA CYS A 98 -9.06 3.38 -18.90
C CYS A 98 -9.48 2.04 -18.32
N ALA A 99 -9.53 1.93 -17.00
CA ALA A 99 -10.20 0.80 -16.37
C ALA A 99 -11.72 0.87 -16.59
N ASP A 100 -12.35 -0.30 -16.62
CA ASP A 100 -13.81 -0.41 -16.72
C ASP A 100 -14.51 0.26 -15.54
N GLN A 101 -15.65 0.89 -15.81
CA GLN A 101 -16.48 1.52 -14.80
C GLN A 101 -16.91 0.47 -13.75
N GLY A 102 -16.88 0.86 -12.48
CA GLY A 102 -17.20 -0.04 -11.36
C GLY A 102 -16.06 -0.91 -10.87
N THR A 103 -14.90 -0.91 -11.54
CA THR A 103 -13.68 -1.51 -10.99
C THR A 103 -13.31 -0.86 -9.66
N LEU A 104 -13.02 -1.67 -8.64
CA LEU A 104 -12.55 -1.17 -7.36
C LEU A 104 -11.02 -1.05 -7.36
N SER A 105 -10.53 0.03 -6.78
CA SER A 105 -9.09 0.25 -6.58
C SER A 105 -8.73 0.19 -5.09
N VAL A 106 -7.46 0.20 -4.79
CA VAL A 106 -6.92 0.29 -3.41
C VAL A 106 -7.56 1.41 -2.59
N VAL A 107 -7.94 2.53 -3.23
CA VAL A 107 -8.62 3.65 -2.58
C VAL A 107 -9.97 3.23 -2.00
N HIS A 108 -10.76 2.47 -2.77
CA HIS A 108 -12.06 1.95 -2.31
C HIS A 108 -11.92 0.98 -1.12
N HIS A 109 -10.82 0.23 -1.07
CA HIS A 109 -10.57 -0.73 0.02
C HIS A 109 -10.02 -0.06 1.27
N LEU A 110 -9.25 1.03 1.13
CA LEU A 110 -8.63 1.74 2.24
C LEU A 110 -9.57 2.75 2.91
N HIS A 111 -10.48 3.39 2.16
CA HIS A 111 -11.42 4.38 2.71
C HIS A 111 -12.29 3.83 3.84
N PRO A 112 -12.92 2.63 3.73
CA PRO A 112 -13.72 2.06 4.83
C PRO A 112 -12.90 1.78 6.10
N LEU A 113 -11.58 1.66 5.95
CA LEU A 113 -10.65 1.48 7.07
C LEU A 113 -10.18 2.82 7.67
N GLY A 114 -10.69 3.95 7.18
CA GLY A 114 -10.36 5.29 7.68
C GLY A 114 -9.09 5.92 7.11
N TYR A 115 -8.46 5.29 6.11
CA TYR A 115 -7.29 5.87 5.45
C TYR A 115 -7.68 7.02 4.52
N LYS A 116 -6.80 8.01 4.46
CA LYS A 116 -6.72 9.00 3.38
C LYS A 116 -5.67 8.54 2.38
N VAL A 117 -5.99 8.59 1.09
CA VAL A 117 -5.11 8.08 0.03
C VAL A 117 -4.68 9.22 -0.88
N ALA A 118 -3.41 9.58 -0.80
CA ALA A 118 -2.81 10.60 -1.65
C ALA A 118 -1.99 9.97 -2.77
N LEU A 119 -2.03 10.60 -3.95
CA LEU A 119 -1.13 10.30 -5.06
C LEU A 119 -0.29 11.55 -5.38
N ILE A 120 1.02 11.39 -5.34
CA ILE A 120 1.98 12.45 -5.64
C ILE A 120 2.80 12.02 -6.84
N GLY A 121 2.89 12.86 -7.85
CA GLY A 121 3.64 12.59 -9.06
C GLY A 121 2.81 12.03 -10.21
N LYS A 122 3.36 11.06 -10.95
CA LYS A 122 2.76 10.52 -12.17
C LYS A 122 1.52 9.68 -11.85
N LYS A 123 0.36 10.11 -12.31
CA LYS A 123 -0.91 9.39 -12.15
C LYS A 123 -1.07 8.26 -13.17
N HIS A 124 -1.19 8.57 -14.44
CA HIS A 124 -1.33 7.67 -15.61
C HIS A 124 -2.36 6.55 -15.45
N VAL A 125 -3.44 6.79 -14.70
CA VAL A 125 -4.60 5.91 -14.52
C VAL A 125 -5.91 6.70 -14.65
N ALA A 126 -6.96 6.04 -15.14
CA ALA A 126 -8.29 6.60 -15.33
C ALA A 126 -9.34 5.45 -15.29
N PRO A 127 -10.63 5.76 -15.06
CA PRO A 127 -11.21 7.07 -14.79
C PRO A 127 -11.10 7.48 -13.31
N LYS A 128 -11.45 8.73 -12.99
CA LYS A 128 -11.42 9.23 -11.60
C LYS A 128 -12.35 8.44 -10.67
N SER A 129 -13.46 7.93 -11.18
CA SER A 129 -14.42 7.12 -10.40
C SER A 129 -13.81 5.81 -9.89
N VAL A 130 -12.84 5.24 -10.60
CA VAL A 130 -12.09 4.04 -10.20
C VAL A 130 -10.90 4.39 -9.31
N PHE A 131 -10.33 5.59 -9.47
CA PHE A 131 -9.17 6.06 -8.71
C PHE A 131 -9.47 7.37 -7.98
N PRO A 132 -10.37 7.35 -6.98
CA PRO A 132 -10.83 8.55 -6.27
C PRO A 132 -9.86 8.95 -5.15
N PHE A 133 -8.60 9.25 -5.50
CA PHE A 133 -7.62 9.74 -4.53
C PHE A 133 -8.13 10.99 -3.81
N ASP A 134 -7.96 11.05 -2.49
CA ASP A 134 -8.32 12.20 -1.66
C ASP A 134 -7.50 13.44 -2.02
N LEU A 135 -6.22 13.22 -2.35
CA LEU A 135 -5.31 14.25 -2.81
C LEU A 135 -4.56 13.75 -4.06
N TYR A 136 -4.48 14.58 -5.08
CA TYR A 136 -3.61 14.34 -6.21
C TYR A 136 -2.74 15.58 -6.49
N VAL A 137 -1.43 15.39 -6.39
CA VAL A 137 -0.43 16.42 -6.73
C VAL A 137 0.37 15.93 -7.92
N PRO A 138 0.16 16.52 -9.11
CA PRO A 138 0.94 16.17 -10.29
C PRO A 138 2.40 16.57 -10.13
N SER A 139 3.33 15.78 -10.68
CA SER A 139 4.70 16.25 -10.86
C SER A 139 4.74 17.22 -12.05
N GLU A 140 5.22 18.42 -11.83
CA GLU A 140 5.70 19.25 -12.93
C GLU A 140 7.06 18.71 -13.39
N LYS A 141 7.35 18.87 -14.70
CA LYS A 141 8.59 18.32 -15.26
C LYS A 141 9.81 18.91 -14.52
N GLY A 142 10.49 18.10 -13.73
CA GLY A 142 11.75 18.42 -13.10
C GLY A 142 11.68 18.99 -11.68
N GLU A 143 10.52 19.09 -11.05
CA GLU A 143 10.39 19.54 -9.67
C GLU A 143 10.03 18.38 -8.74
N LEU A 144 10.78 18.27 -7.63
CA LEU A 144 10.43 17.44 -6.49
C LEU A 144 9.48 18.24 -5.59
N HIS A 145 8.21 17.93 -5.63
CA HIS A 145 7.25 18.52 -4.69
C HIS A 145 7.35 17.82 -3.34
N PHE A 146 7.82 18.54 -2.33
CA PHE A 146 7.73 18.11 -0.94
C PHE A 146 6.38 18.58 -0.39
N ILE A 147 5.50 17.61 -0.10
CA ILE A 147 4.24 17.90 0.57
C ILE A 147 4.41 17.64 2.06
N SER A 148 4.08 18.61 2.87
CA SER A 148 4.10 18.45 4.32
C SER A 148 2.94 17.56 4.78
N TYR A 149 3.15 16.86 5.89
CA TYR A 149 2.11 16.06 6.55
C TYR A 149 0.82 16.86 6.81
N SER A 150 0.94 18.16 7.09
CA SER A 150 -0.17 19.06 7.34
C SER A 150 -1.05 19.35 6.11
N GLU A 151 -0.52 19.18 4.90
CA GLU A 151 -1.27 19.38 3.65
C GLU A 151 -2.10 18.15 3.27
N ILE A 152 -1.71 16.98 3.75
CA ILE A 152 -2.43 15.73 3.50
C ILE A 152 -3.65 15.58 4.44
N TYR A 153 -3.59 16.19 5.63
CA TYR A 153 -4.56 16.00 6.72
C TYR A 153 -5.44 17.24 7.01
N ARG A 154 -5.49 18.20 6.13
CA ARG A 154 -6.47 19.32 6.16
C ARG A 154 -7.81 18.94 5.46
#